data_3504be4b3f2c5e6181529d3a49d7ba2e
#
_entry.id   3504be4b3f2c5e6181529d3a49d7ba2e
#
_cell.length_a   1.000
_cell.length_b   1.000
_cell.length_c   1.000
_cell.angle_alpha   90.00
_cell.angle_beta   90.00
_cell.angle_gamma   90.00
#
_symmetry.space_group_name_H-M   'P 1'
#
loop_
_entity.id
_entity.type
_entity.pdbx_description
1 polymer ?
#
loop_
_entity_poly.entity_id
_entity_poly.type
_entity_poly.pdbx_seq_one_letter_code
_entity_poly.pdbx_strand_id
1 'polypeptide(L)'
;VVDHYASLVEGFTGRATRRNRLKYSLDATTAYLNGLRDDLHTFLGTLPAVHIVGVSGEAAEDARVERIPRLAFGVTGVPSETVLRRLLANGIVATQTCATPLLDDMGVADMGGAVTIAMSPFNTQNDIEQLVRTVASLA
;
A
#
# COMPACT_ATOMS: atom_id res chain seq x y z
N VAL A 1 -21.67 -10.61 1.79
CA VAL A 1 -20.36 -9.99 2.09
C VAL A 1 -19.60 -10.80 3.13
N VAL A 2 -20.10 -10.97 4.37
CA VAL A 2 -19.36 -11.66 5.46
C VAL A 2 -19.02 -13.12 5.12
N ASP A 3 -19.95 -13.86 4.52
CA ASP A 3 -19.74 -15.26 4.13
C ASP A 3 -18.73 -15.38 2.98
N HIS A 4 -18.69 -14.40 2.09
CA HIS A 4 -17.67 -14.31 1.06
C HIS A 4 -16.27 -14.16 1.68
N TYR A 5 -16.11 -13.22 2.61
CA TYR A 5 -14.82 -13.09 3.32
C TYR A 5 -14.44 -14.34 4.14
N ALA A 6 -15.42 -15.04 4.71
CA ALA A 6 -15.18 -16.29 5.43
C ALA A 6 -14.79 -17.47 4.52
N SER A 7 -14.94 -17.34 3.21
CA SER A 7 -14.63 -18.37 2.20
C SER A 7 -13.44 -18.00 1.29
N LEU A 8 -12.76 -16.89 1.50
CA LEU A 8 -11.62 -16.48 0.67
C LEU A 8 -10.43 -17.44 0.81
N VAL A 9 -10.28 -18.09 1.97
CA VAL A 9 -9.17 -19.00 2.24
C VAL A 9 -9.70 -20.37 2.57
N GLU A 10 -9.21 -21.40 1.85
CA GLU A 10 -9.52 -22.79 2.08
C GLU A 10 -8.61 -23.43 3.15
N GLY A 11 -8.92 -24.67 3.56
CA GLY A 11 -8.07 -25.44 4.48
C GLY A 11 -8.34 -25.21 5.97
N PHE A 12 -9.44 -24.57 6.35
CA PHE A 12 -9.82 -24.44 7.75
C PHE A 12 -10.21 -25.79 8.35
N THR A 13 -9.47 -26.24 9.37
CA THR A 13 -9.65 -27.55 10.05
C THR A 13 -10.29 -27.47 11.44
N GLY A 14 -10.57 -26.27 11.91
CA GLY A 14 -11.14 -26.02 13.24
C GLY A 14 -12.65 -26.23 13.31
N ARG A 15 -13.24 -25.95 14.49
CA ARG A 15 -14.72 -25.96 14.65
C ARG A 15 -15.35 -24.97 13.68
N ALA A 16 -16.16 -25.48 12.74
CA ALA A 16 -16.74 -24.76 11.61
C ALA A 16 -17.86 -23.78 11.99
N THR A 17 -17.59 -22.84 12.91
CA THR A 17 -18.47 -21.68 13.13
C THR A 17 -18.15 -20.59 12.14
N ARG A 18 -19.14 -19.78 11.77
CA ARG A 18 -18.98 -18.63 10.88
C ARG A 18 -17.86 -17.68 11.38
N ARG A 19 -17.82 -17.41 12.69
CA ARG A 19 -16.82 -16.55 13.31
C ARG A 19 -15.41 -17.12 13.16
N ASN A 20 -15.23 -18.42 13.40
CA ASN A 20 -13.91 -19.04 13.33
C ASN A 20 -13.39 -19.07 11.88
N ARG A 21 -14.27 -19.38 10.91
CA ARG A 21 -13.90 -19.32 9.49
C ARG A 21 -13.52 -17.90 9.05
N LEU A 22 -14.31 -16.90 9.48
CA LEU A 22 -14.02 -15.51 9.17
C LEU A 22 -12.68 -15.07 9.77
N LYS A 23 -12.42 -15.41 11.05
CA LYS A 23 -11.15 -15.08 11.69
C LYS A 23 -9.97 -15.71 10.94
N TYR A 24 -10.03 -16.99 10.65
CA TYR A 24 -8.98 -17.70 9.91
C TYR A 24 -8.71 -17.05 8.54
N SER A 25 -9.77 -16.77 7.79
CA SER A 25 -9.64 -16.15 6.48
C SER A 25 -9.08 -14.74 6.54
N LEU A 26 -9.49 -13.93 7.53
CA LEU A 26 -8.96 -12.57 7.71
C LEU A 26 -7.50 -12.57 8.18
N ASP A 27 -7.12 -13.49 9.07
CA ASP A 27 -5.72 -13.62 9.53
C ASP A 27 -4.81 -13.98 8.34
N ALA A 28 -5.21 -14.94 7.51
CA ALA A 28 -4.46 -15.33 6.31
C ALA A 28 -4.43 -14.21 5.26
N THR A 29 -5.55 -13.52 5.04
CA THR A 29 -5.63 -12.35 4.14
C THR A 29 -4.72 -11.23 4.63
N THR A 30 -4.69 -10.96 5.93
CA THR A 30 -3.83 -9.94 6.52
C THR A 30 -2.35 -10.28 6.30
N ALA A 31 -1.95 -11.54 6.52
CA ALA A 31 -0.58 -11.99 6.27
C ALA A 31 -0.19 -11.81 4.78
N TYR A 32 -1.07 -12.18 3.86
CA TYR A 32 -0.86 -12.00 2.42
C TYR A 32 -0.69 -10.52 2.05
N LEU A 33 -1.60 -9.65 2.51
CA LEU A 33 -1.55 -8.22 2.20
C LEU A 33 -0.35 -7.52 2.85
N ASN A 34 0.09 -7.97 4.02
CA ASN A 34 1.31 -7.48 4.63
C ASN A 34 2.53 -7.82 3.77
N GLY A 35 2.60 -9.02 3.19
CA GLY A 35 3.66 -9.38 2.25
C GLY A 35 3.69 -8.45 1.04
N LEU A 36 2.56 -8.21 0.38
CA LEU A 36 2.48 -7.28 -0.75
C LEU A 36 2.87 -5.85 -0.37
N ARG A 37 2.46 -5.39 0.82
CA ARG A 37 2.83 -4.06 1.33
C ARG A 37 4.35 -3.96 1.56
N ASP A 38 4.96 -4.96 2.17
CA ASP A 38 6.38 -4.95 2.49
C ASP A 38 7.23 -4.99 1.22
N ASP A 39 6.82 -5.76 0.21
CA ASP A 39 7.44 -5.75 -1.11
C ASP A 39 7.32 -4.39 -1.77
N LEU A 40 6.12 -3.80 -1.79
CA LEU A 40 5.91 -2.46 -2.34
C LEU A 40 6.76 -1.41 -1.63
N HIS A 41 6.79 -1.45 -0.29
CA HIS A 41 7.60 -0.53 0.51
C HIS A 41 9.09 -0.67 0.17
N THR A 42 9.57 -1.89 0.08
CA THR A 42 10.97 -2.18 -0.26
C THR A 42 11.32 -1.66 -1.66
N PHE A 43 10.51 -2.00 -2.67
CA PHE A 43 10.80 -1.60 -4.04
C PHE A 43 10.70 -0.08 -4.25
N LEU A 44 9.69 0.58 -3.71
CA LEU A 44 9.59 2.04 -3.80
C LEU A 44 10.73 2.74 -3.05
N GLY A 45 11.19 2.18 -1.93
CA GLY A 45 12.32 2.70 -1.17
C GLY A 45 13.66 2.62 -1.91
N THR A 46 13.79 1.81 -2.96
CA THR A 46 14.98 1.78 -3.83
C THR A 46 15.03 2.92 -4.86
N LEU A 47 13.92 3.62 -5.09
CA LEU A 47 13.84 4.70 -6.05
C LEU A 47 14.24 6.04 -5.40
N PRO A 48 15.35 6.67 -5.79
CA PRO A 48 15.87 7.85 -5.08
C PRO A 48 14.95 9.06 -5.08
N ALA A 49 14.10 9.19 -6.11
CA ALA A 49 13.16 10.29 -6.23
C ALA A 49 11.83 10.01 -5.49
N VAL A 50 11.62 8.80 -4.94
CA VAL A 50 10.39 8.44 -4.25
C VAL A 50 10.54 8.62 -2.75
N HIS A 51 9.61 9.35 -2.15
CA HIS A 51 9.51 9.54 -0.70
C HIS A 51 8.25 8.86 -0.17
N ILE A 52 8.44 7.86 0.68
CA ILE A 52 7.35 7.19 1.38
C ILE A 52 6.94 8.08 2.57
N VAL A 53 5.66 8.41 2.63
CA VAL A 53 5.10 9.23 3.72
C VAL A 53 4.92 8.37 4.96
N GLY A 54 5.60 8.74 6.03
CA GLY A 54 5.56 8.05 7.32
C GLY A 54 6.93 7.50 7.74
N VAL A 55 6.93 6.65 8.74
CA VAL A 55 8.16 6.05 9.27
C VAL A 55 8.69 5.01 8.27
N SER A 56 9.92 5.19 7.80
CA SER A 56 10.57 4.32 6.81
C SER A 56 12.07 4.16 7.14
N GLY A 57 12.74 3.24 6.43
CA GLY A 57 14.17 2.97 6.61
C GLY A 57 14.50 2.46 8.02
N GLU A 58 15.68 2.80 8.54
CA GLU A 58 16.18 2.36 9.85
C GLU A 58 15.22 2.74 11.00
N ALA A 59 14.55 3.87 10.92
CA ALA A 59 13.56 4.28 11.93
C ALA A 59 12.33 3.34 11.98
N ALA A 60 12.08 2.54 10.94
CA ALA A 60 11.00 1.57 10.91
C ALA A 60 11.38 0.24 11.56
N GLU A 61 12.67 -0.11 11.63
CA GLU A 61 13.14 -1.38 12.19
C GLU A 61 12.90 -1.46 13.70
N ASP A 62 13.07 -0.34 14.41
CA ASP A 62 12.84 -0.23 15.86
C ASP A 62 11.40 0.19 16.22
N ALA A 63 10.61 0.67 15.25
CA ALA A 63 9.27 1.12 15.49
C ALA A 63 8.29 -0.06 15.51
N ARG A 64 7.67 -0.32 16.67
CA ARG A 64 6.53 -1.25 16.79
C ARG A 64 5.28 -0.63 16.14
N VAL A 65 5.33 -0.41 14.83
CA VAL A 65 4.23 0.20 14.07
C VAL A 65 3.48 -0.90 13.33
N GLU A 66 2.23 -1.16 13.74
CA GLU A 66 1.32 -1.94 12.91
C GLU A 66 0.93 -1.12 11.69
N ARG A 67 1.21 -1.65 10.51
CA ARG A 67 0.86 -1.01 9.24
C ARG A 67 -0.29 -1.76 8.58
N ILE A 68 -1.28 -1.01 8.13
CA ILE A 68 -2.32 -1.54 7.26
C ILE A 68 -1.77 -1.66 5.82
N PRO A 69 -2.41 -2.46 4.93
CA PRO A 69 -2.01 -2.61 3.53
C PRO A 69 -2.33 -1.36 2.69
N ARG A 70 -1.79 -0.25 3.12
CA ARG A 70 -1.94 1.07 2.51
C ARG A 70 -0.60 1.80 2.60
N LEU A 71 -0.22 2.48 1.53
CA LEU A 71 1.02 3.26 1.45
C LEU A 71 0.73 4.61 0.82
N ALA A 72 1.33 5.67 1.34
CA ALA A 72 1.36 6.98 0.71
C ALA A 72 2.79 7.33 0.31
N PHE A 73 2.97 7.90 -0.88
CA PHE A 73 4.27 8.32 -1.37
C PHE A 73 4.16 9.53 -2.31
N GLY A 74 5.22 10.30 -2.41
CA GLY A 74 5.41 11.35 -3.39
C GLY A 74 6.63 11.07 -4.28
N VAL A 75 6.70 11.75 -5.41
CA VAL A 75 7.84 11.69 -6.32
C VAL A 75 8.42 13.11 -6.41
N THR A 76 9.68 13.28 -6.03
CA THR A 76 10.33 14.59 -5.98
C THR A 76 10.28 15.27 -7.34
N GLY A 77 9.79 16.51 -7.36
CA GLY A 77 9.67 17.31 -8.58
C GLY A 77 8.51 16.93 -9.50
N VAL A 78 7.69 15.94 -9.12
CA VAL A 78 6.53 15.52 -9.92
C VAL A 78 5.25 15.76 -9.10
N PRO A 79 4.35 16.66 -9.53
CA PRO A 79 3.09 16.89 -8.84
C PRO A 79 2.27 15.60 -8.71
N SER A 80 1.65 15.40 -7.54
CA SER A 80 0.83 14.21 -7.24
C SER A 80 -0.27 13.95 -8.27
N GLU A 81 -0.85 15.00 -8.85
CA GLU A 81 -1.82 14.88 -9.94
C GLU A 81 -1.23 14.22 -11.20
N THR A 82 0.03 14.54 -11.52
CA THR A 82 0.74 13.92 -12.66
C THR A 82 1.03 12.45 -12.37
N VAL A 83 1.43 12.14 -11.14
CA VAL A 83 1.60 10.75 -10.68
C VAL A 83 0.29 9.97 -10.82
N LEU A 84 -0.82 10.51 -10.31
CA LEU A 84 -2.16 9.90 -10.43
C LEU A 84 -2.57 9.65 -11.88
N ARG A 85 -2.37 10.63 -12.74
CA ARG A 85 -2.69 10.50 -14.17
C ARG A 85 -1.86 9.40 -14.82
N ARG A 86 -0.59 9.31 -14.49
CA ARG A 86 0.31 8.27 -15.02
C ARG A 86 -0.08 6.87 -14.53
N LEU A 87 -0.41 6.74 -13.24
CA LEU A 87 -0.90 5.48 -12.65
C LEU A 87 -2.19 5.04 -13.35
N LEU A 88 -3.17 5.93 -13.48
CA LEU A 88 -4.45 5.65 -14.13
C LEU A 88 -4.26 5.25 -15.60
N ALA A 89 -3.38 5.91 -16.34
CA ALA A 89 -3.05 5.55 -17.72
C ALA A 89 -2.45 4.14 -17.87
N ASN A 90 -1.91 3.60 -16.77
CA ASN A 90 -1.40 2.23 -16.69
C ASN A 90 -2.37 1.27 -15.96
N GLY A 91 -3.63 1.63 -15.82
CA GLY A 91 -4.66 0.79 -15.19
C GLY A 91 -4.58 0.69 -13.67
N ILE A 92 -3.81 1.55 -13.02
CA ILE A 92 -3.63 1.55 -11.57
C ILE A 92 -4.46 2.68 -10.96
N VAL A 93 -5.41 2.30 -10.09
CA VAL A 93 -6.25 3.27 -9.36
C VAL A 93 -5.57 3.64 -8.05
N ALA A 94 -5.32 4.92 -7.89
CA ALA A 94 -4.78 5.51 -6.67
C ALA A 94 -5.61 6.73 -6.26
N THR A 95 -5.42 7.23 -5.06
CA THR A 95 -6.08 8.45 -4.58
C THR A 95 -5.04 9.49 -4.19
N GLN A 96 -5.40 10.76 -4.34
CA GLN A 96 -4.58 11.83 -3.81
C GLN A 96 -4.63 11.78 -2.27
N THR A 97 -3.48 11.93 -1.64
CA THR A 97 -3.40 12.06 -0.18
C THR A 97 -3.98 13.43 0.21
N CYS A 98 -4.98 13.42 1.10
CA CYS A 98 -5.57 14.67 1.58
C CYS A 98 -4.53 15.51 2.31
N ALA A 99 -4.44 16.79 2.00
CA ALA A 99 -3.61 17.73 2.74
C ALA A 99 -4.12 17.85 4.18
N THR A 100 -3.20 17.78 5.13
CA THR A 100 -3.45 18.01 6.56
C THR A 100 -2.26 18.76 7.13
N PRO A 101 -2.43 19.56 8.21
CA PRO A 101 -1.31 20.27 8.83
C PRO A 101 -0.14 19.34 9.18
N LEU A 102 -0.42 18.12 9.65
CA LEU A 102 0.62 17.12 9.94
C LEU A 102 1.42 16.74 8.70
N LEU A 103 0.76 16.50 7.56
CA LEU A 103 1.44 16.13 6.32
C LEU A 103 2.19 17.31 5.71
N ASP A 104 1.70 18.51 5.91
CA ASP A 104 2.41 19.74 5.51
C ASP A 104 3.68 19.92 6.34
N ASP A 105 3.61 19.72 7.67
CA ASP A 105 4.78 19.71 8.56
C ASP A 105 5.79 18.61 8.21
N MET A 106 5.33 17.50 7.62
CA MET A 106 6.19 16.43 7.10
C MET A 106 6.78 16.73 5.71
N GLY A 107 6.54 17.91 5.13
CA GLY A 107 7.07 18.31 3.83
C GLY A 107 6.36 17.72 2.61
N VAL A 108 5.16 17.15 2.79
CA VAL A 108 4.40 16.55 1.67
C VAL A 108 4.03 17.58 0.62
N ALA A 109 3.70 18.81 1.01
CA ALA A 109 3.41 19.89 0.09
C ALA A 109 4.65 20.30 -0.73
N ASP A 110 5.83 20.34 -0.11
CA ASP A 110 7.09 20.74 -0.74
C ASP A 110 7.55 19.75 -1.83
N MET A 111 7.21 18.47 -1.68
CA MET A 111 7.52 17.47 -2.71
C MET A 111 6.50 17.42 -3.86
N GLY A 112 5.47 18.28 -3.86
CA GLY A 112 4.43 18.31 -4.88
C GLY A 112 3.19 17.48 -4.54
N GLY A 113 3.00 17.16 -3.28
CA GLY A 113 1.92 16.30 -2.77
C GLY A 113 2.25 14.82 -2.80
N ALA A 114 1.33 14.01 -2.31
CA ALA A 114 1.49 12.55 -2.28
C ALA A 114 0.25 11.83 -2.83
N VAL A 115 0.45 10.60 -3.25
CA VAL A 115 -0.61 9.67 -3.66
C VAL A 115 -0.70 8.51 -2.67
N THR A 116 -1.89 7.99 -2.49
CA THR A 116 -2.15 6.85 -1.62
C THR A 116 -2.59 5.64 -2.45
N ILE A 117 -1.93 4.52 -2.20
CA ILE A 117 -2.26 3.20 -2.71
C ILE A 117 -2.84 2.37 -1.56
N ALA A 118 -3.90 1.64 -1.84
CA ALA A 118 -4.46 0.64 -0.93
C ALA A 118 -4.56 -0.70 -1.66
N MET A 119 -4.19 -1.77 -0.97
CA MET A 119 -4.22 -3.12 -1.52
C MET A 119 -5.45 -3.89 -1.03
N SER A 120 -5.95 -4.75 -1.87
CA SER A 120 -7.08 -5.63 -1.61
C SER A 120 -6.66 -7.11 -1.72
N PRO A 121 -7.44 -8.07 -1.20
CA PRO A 121 -7.15 -9.49 -1.33
C PRO A 121 -7.05 -10.00 -2.78
N PHE A 122 -7.46 -9.20 -3.75
CA PHE A 122 -7.44 -9.54 -5.18
C PHE A 122 -6.19 -9.01 -5.91
N ASN A 123 -5.39 -8.18 -5.25
CA ASN A 123 -4.13 -7.72 -5.82
C ASN A 123 -3.07 -8.82 -5.75
N THR A 124 -2.19 -8.79 -6.72
CA THR A 124 -1.12 -9.78 -6.92
C THR A 124 0.25 -9.12 -6.90
N GLN A 125 1.30 -9.93 -6.83
CA GLN A 125 2.67 -9.48 -6.98
C GLN A 125 2.90 -8.76 -8.32
N ASN A 126 2.25 -9.20 -9.39
CA ASN A 126 2.35 -8.55 -10.70
C ASN A 126 1.79 -7.11 -10.69
N ASP A 127 0.76 -6.84 -9.88
CA ASP A 127 0.22 -5.47 -9.72
C ASP A 127 1.23 -4.57 -9.01
N ILE A 128 1.95 -5.11 -8.00
CA ILE A 128 3.03 -4.41 -7.31
C ILE A 128 4.16 -4.07 -8.29
N GLU A 129 4.61 -5.03 -9.08
CA GLU A 129 5.65 -4.82 -10.10
C GLU A 129 5.24 -3.78 -11.15
N GLN A 130 4.00 -3.84 -11.60
CA GLN A 130 3.45 -2.87 -12.56
C GLN A 130 3.44 -1.46 -11.99
N LEU A 131 3.03 -1.31 -10.72
CA LEU A 131 3.04 -0.04 -10.01
C LEU A 131 4.46 0.51 -9.89
N VAL A 132 5.41 -0.30 -9.43
CA VAL A 132 6.81 0.11 -9.26
C VAL A 132 7.42 0.54 -10.60
N ARG A 133 7.21 -0.22 -11.68
CA ARG A 133 7.66 0.16 -13.03
C ARG A 133 7.05 1.48 -13.49
N THR A 134 5.77 1.70 -13.21
CA THR A 134 5.07 2.94 -13.57
C THR A 134 5.65 4.13 -12.83
N VAL A 135 5.88 3.99 -11.52
CA VAL A 135 6.49 5.05 -10.69
C VAL A 135 7.94 5.31 -11.11
N ALA A 136 8.73 4.26 -11.34
CA ALA A 136 10.11 4.38 -11.81
C ALA A 136 10.23 5.14 -13.14
N SER A 137 9.19 5.14 -13.97
CA SER A 137 9.16 5.93 -15.21
C SER A 137 8.94 7.43 -15.00
N LEU A 138 8.68 7.85 -13.75
CA LEU A 138 8.47 9.25 -13.35
C LEU A 138 9.62 9.79 -12.50
N ALA A 139 10.43 8.87 -11.94
CA ALA A 139 11.52 9.14 -11.00
C ALA A 139 12.84 9.46 -11.73
#